data_00dc818f7ee65e62fb5577a07247d055
#
_entry.id   00dc818f7ee65e62fb5577a07247d055
#
_cell.length_a   1.000
_cell.length_b   1.000
_cell.length_c   1.000
_cell.angle_alpha   90.00
_cell.angle_beta   90.00
_cell.angle_gamma   90.00
#
_symmetry.space_group_name_H-M   'P 1'
#
loop_
_entity.id
_entity.type
_entity.pdbx_description
1 polymer ?
#
loop_
_entity_poly.entity_id
_entity_poly.type
_entity_poly.pdbx_seq_one_letter_code
_entity_poly.pdbx_strand_id
1 'polypeptide(L)'
;VRFSEADHTELLTLPGLVNYFQDCSTFQSEDIGYGVESLKKSGQAWILSAWQIVVNRYPKLGEHIRVSTWATDFTGLFGLRNFKMEDEAGEMTAWANSVWVYMNMKKGRPCRPAKEEVEAYRPEAPLDVEFAPRKIVLPKELEDGESFPVRRHQIDTNEHVNNCQYIQMAIDVVPECERAGQIRVEYKKSAVMGDIIYPKMAVEEQRKIVELCDAEGNPYAVVEFKEK
;
A
#
# COMPACT_ATOMS: atom_id res chain seq x y z
N VAL A 1 16.11 -11.08 -1.93
CA VAL A 1 15.59 -10.23 -3.03
C VAL A 1 15.79 -10.97 -4.34
N ARG A 2 14.71 -11.18 -5.10
CA ARG A 2 14.72 -11.94 -6.36
C ARG A 2 15.05 -11.02 -7.54
N PHE A 3 15.57 -11.64 -8.62
CA PHE A 3 15.91 -10.92 -9.85
C PHE A 3 14.73 -10.14 -10.44
N SER A 4 13.52 -10.71 -10.38
CA SER A 4 12.29 -10.08 -10.89
C SER A 4 11.79 -8.88 -10.07
N GLU A 5 12.41 -8.56 -8.96
CA GLU A 5 12.04 -7.48 -8.03
C GLU A 5 13.08 -6.39 -7.95
N ALA A 6 14.24 -6.61 -8.57
CA ALA A 6 15.32 -5.64 -8.68
C ALA A 6 15.28 -4.91 -10.03
N ASP A 7 15.75 -3.69 -10.06
CA ASP A 7 15.89 -2.90 -11.28
C ASP A 7 17.33 -2.93 -11.86
N HIS A 8 17.58 -2.08 -12.81
CA HIS A 8 18.88 -1.95 -13.50
C HIS A 8 20.04 -1.50 -12.60
N THR A 9 19.74 -0.99 -11.40
CA THR A 9 20.75 -0.63 -10.37
C THR A 9 21.01 -1.77 -9.39
N GLU A 10 20.44 -2.96 -9.63
CA GLU A 10 20.50 -4.14 -8.77
C GLU A 10 19.91 -3.92 -7.37
N LEU A 11 19.05 -2.94 -7.19
CA LEU A 11 18.34 -2.69 -5.95
C LEU A 11 16.88 -3.13 -6.04
N LEU A 12 16.33 -3.59 -4.91
CA LEU A 12 14.90 -3.87 -4.77
C LEU A 12 14.10 -2.63 -5.19
N THR A 13 13.12 -2.81 -6.08
CA THR A 13 12.21 -1.73 -6.48
C THR A 13 11.26 -1.36 -5.35
N LEU A 14 10.77 -0.14 -5.34
CA LEU A 14 9.73 0.27 -4.39
C LEU A 14 8.44 -0.56 -4.53
N PRO A 15 7.89 -0.86 -5.73
CA PRO A 15 6.79 -1.79 -5.89
C PRO A 15 7.09 -3.20 -5.38
N GLY A 16 8.31 -3.70 -5.59
CA GLY A 16 8.75 -5.00 -5.06
C GLY A 16 8.72 -5.03 -3.53
N LEU A 17 9.20 -3.95 -2.88
CA LEU A 17 9.15 -3.80 -1.43
C LEU A 17 7.70 -3.82 -0.90
N VAL A 18 6.80 -3.08 -1.56
CA VAL A 18 5.37 -3.04 -1.19
C VAL A 18 4.71 -4.41 -1.35
N ASN A 19 5.05 -5.15 -2.40
CA ASN A 19 4.55 -6.51 -2.61
C ASN A 19 4.98 -7.45 -1.48
N TYR A 20 6.22 -7.39 -1.00
CA TYR A 20 6.65 -8.15 0.18
C TYR A 20 5.79 -7.87 1.41
N PHE A 21 5.43 -6.61 1.65
CA PHE A 21 4.55 -6.26 2.77
C PHE A 21 3.13 -6.78 2.56
N GLN A 22 2.55 -6.63 1.36
CA GLN A 22 1.23 -7.16 1.03
C GLN A 22 1.17 -8.68 1.17
N ASP A 23 2.15 -9.40 0.59
CA ASP A 23 2.22 -10.85 0.66
C ASP A 23 2.33 -11.33 2.11
N CYS A 24 3.20 -10.70 2.92
CA CYS A 24 3.35 -11.03 4.33
C CYS A 24 2.03 -10.89 5.11
N SER A 25 1.26 -9.84 4.86
CA SER A 25 -0.05 -9.66 5.52
C SER A 25 -1.11 -10.65 5.02
N THR A 26 -1.08 -11.00 3.74
CA THR A 26 -1.97 -11.99 3.16
C THR A 26 -1.69 -13.38 3.74
N PHE A 27 -0.43 -13.78 3.80
CA PHE A 27 -0.03 -15.07 4.37
C PHE A 27 -0.36 -15.16 5.86
N GLN A 28 -0.14 -14.10 6.64
CA GLN A 28 -0.58 -14.09 8.04
C GLN A 28 -2.09 -14.32 8.16
N SER A 29 -2.90 -13.68 7.31
CA SER A 29 -4.35 -13.86 7.34
C SER A 29 -4.76 -15.29 6.96
N GLU A 30 -4.06 -15.93 6.01
CA GLU A 30 -4.28 -17.35 5.69
C GLU A 30 -3.92 -18.25 6.87
N ASP A 31 -2.77 -18.03 7.52
CA ASP A 31 -2.29 -18.84 8.64
C ASP A 31 -3.25 -18.83 9.84
N ILE A 32 -3.94 -17.72 10.08
CA ILE A 32 -4.92 -17.60 11.18
C ILE A 32 -6.35 -17.96 10.76
N GLY A 33 -6.57 -18.40 9.50
CA GLY A 33 -7.87 -18.84 8.98
C GLY A 33 -8.81 -17.75 8.49
N TYR A 34 -8.33 -16.51 8.36
CA TYR A 34 -9.07 -15.37 7.82
C TYR A 34 -8.52 -14.91 6.45
N GLY A 35 -8.04 -15.85 5.67
CA GLY A 35 -7.52 -15.61 4.33
C GLY A 35 -8.59 -15.41 3.27
N VAL A 36 -8.15 -15.33 2.01
CA VAL A 36 -8.97 -14.96 0.85
C VAL A 36 -10.24 -15.81 0.71
N GLU A 37 -10.15 -17.13 0.92
CA GLU A 37 -11.31 -18.02 0.79
C GLU A 37 -12.34 -17.80 1.91
N SER A 38 -11.88 -17.60 3.14
CA SER A 38 -12.73 -17.29 4.30
C SER A 38 -13.49 -15.98 4.08
N LEU A 39 -12.79 -14.94 3.61
CA LEU A 39 -13.36 -13.63 3.31
C LEU A 39 -14.42 -13.71 2.18
N LYS A 40 -14.15 -14.47 1.12
CA LYS A 40 -15.12 -14.72 0.04
C LYS A 40 -16.39 -15.41 0.56
N LYS A 41 -16.27 -16.40 1.44
CA LYS A 41 -17.41 -17.09 2.05
C LYS A 41 -18.24 -16.18 2.95
N SER A 42 -17.59 -15.37 3.78
CA SER A 42 -18.29 -14.43 4.69
C SER A 42 -18.91 -13.26 3.96
N GLY A 43 -18.36 -12.86 2.80
CA GLY A 43 -18.71 -11.64 2.09
C GLY A 43 -18.23 -10.38 2.82
N GLN A 44 -17.18 -10.51 3.62
CA GLN A 44 -16.54 -9.42 4.34
C GLN A 44 -15.06 -9.40 3.99
N ALA A 45 -14.41 -8.24 4.06
CA ALA A 45 -12.99 -8.11 3.75
C ALA A 45 -12.37 -6.91 4.45
N TRP A 46 -11.08 -7.02 4.77
CA TRP A 46 -10.22 -5.90 5.10
C TRP A 46 -9.76 -5.22 3.82
N ILE A 47 -10.13 -3.97 3.64
CA ILE A 47 -9.73 -3.15 2.49
C ILE A 47 -8.67 -2.15 2.95
N LEU A 48 -7.53 -2.17 2.30
CA LEU A 48 -6.44 -1.24 2.57
C LEU A 48 -6.90 0.19 2.22
N SER A 49 -6.80 1.08 3.19
CA SER A 49 -7.20 2.49 3.07
C SER A 49 -6.02 3.44 2.97
N ALA A 50 -4.92 3.12 3.63
CA ALA A 50 -3.73 3.96 3.59
C ALA A 50 -2.45 3.20 3.92
N TRP A 51 -1.34 3.67 3.36
CA TRP A 51 0.03 3.33 3.70
C TRP A 51 0.83 4.55 4.15
N GLN A 52 1.74 4.33 5.09
CA GLN A 52 2.98 5.06 5.27
C GLN A 52 4.11 4.03 5.20
N ILE A 53 5.04 4.19 4.28
CA ILE A 53 6.19 3.32 4.08
C ILE A 53 7.44 4.18 4.17
N VAL A 54 8.38 3.82 5.00
CA VAL A 54 9.68 4.49 5.14
C VAL A 54 10.77 3.52 4.77
N VAL A 55 11.66 3.95 3.87
CA VAL A 55 12.76 3.15 3.35
C VAL A 55 14.08 3.73 3.83
N ASN A 56 14.70 3.09 4.81
CA ASN A 56 16.02 3.46 5.31
C ASN A 56 17.12 3.10 4.29
N ARG A 57 16.96 1.98 3.60
CA ARG A 57 17.87 1.46 2.58
C ARG A 57 17.12 0.50 1.66
N TYR A 58 17.33 0.60 0.37
CA TYR A 58 16.85 -0.40 -0.58
C TYR A 58 17.79 -1.62 -0.57
N PRO A 59 17.29 -2.84 -0.27
CA PRO A 59 18.09 -4.07 -0.32
C PRO A 59 18.60 -4.38 -1.72
N LYS A 60 19.74 -5.08 -1.81
CA LYS A 60 20.35 -5.46 -3.08
C LYS A 60 19.79 -6.77 -3.62
N LEU A 61 19.93 -6.98 -4.91
CA LEU A 61 19.68 -8.27 -5.55
C LEU A 61 20.44 -9.39 -4.86
N GLY A 62 19.76 -10.48 -4.54
CA GLY A 62 20.34 -11.64 -3.84
C GLY A 62 20.48 -11.45 -2.32
N GLU A 63 20.25 -10.24 -1.78
CA GLU A 63 20.28 -10.01 -0.34
C GLU A 63 19.16 -10.78 0.35
N HIS A 64 19.48 -11.42 1.47
CA HIS A 64 18.51 -12.07 2.32
C HIS A 64 17.84 -11.04 3.22
N ILE A 65 16.54 -11.03 3.19
CA ILE A 65 15.71 -10.11 3.98
C ILE A 65 14.69 -10.90 4.80
N ARG A 66 14.36 -10.39 5.96
CA ARG A 66 13.24 -10.86 6.79
C ARG A 66 12.13 -9.83 6.75
N VAL A 67 10.92 -10.26 6.39
CA VAL A 67 9.73 -9.41 6.41
C VAL A 67 8.81 -9.89 7.51
N SER A 68 8.35 -8.96 8.35
CA SER A 68 7.45 -9.24 9.47
C SER A 68 6.26 -8.30 9.45
N THR A 69 5.11 -8.78 9.93
CA THR A 69 3.89 -7.96 10.06
C THR A 69 3.08 -8.40 11.27
N TRP A 70 2.39 -7.45 11.89
CA TRP A 70 1.46 -7.69 12.99
C TRP A 70 0.38 -6.61 13.04
N ALA A 71 -0.82 -6.99 13.47
CA ALA A 71 -1.85 -6.03 13.81
C ALA A 71 -1.46 -5.29 15.09
N THR A 72 -1.73 -3.99 15.16
CA THR A 72 -1.40 -3.18 16.33
C THR A 72 -2.63 -2.72 17.09
N ASP A 73 -3.74 -2.47 16.38
CA ASP A 73 -4.99 -2.04 17.00
C ASP A 73 -6.19 -2.34 16.10
N PHE A 74 -7.37 -2.44 16.72
CA PHE A 74 -8.66 -2.52 16.04
C PHE A 74 -9.63 -1.54 16.70
N THR A 75 -9.88 -0.41 16.05
CA THR A 75 -10.76 0.65 16.57
C THR A 75 -11.98 0.83 15.68
N GLY A 76 -13.12 0.34 16.14
CA GLY A 76 -14.40 0.47 15.44
C GLY A 76 -14.48 -0.30 14.13
N LEU A 77 -14.23 0.39 13.01
CA LEU A 77 -14.27 -0.15 11.65
C LEU A 77 -12.86 -0.31 11.06
N PHE A 78 -11.84 0.13 11.80
CA PHE A 78 -10.47 0.21 11.34
C PHE A 78 -9.60 -0.84 12.00
N GLY A 79 -8.65 -1.38 11.23
CA GLY A 79 -7.51 -2.16 11.72
C GLY A 79 -6.22 -1.43 11.38
N LEU A 80 -5.29 -1.40 12.34
CA LEU A 80 -3.96 -0.86 12.16
C LEU A 80 -2.95 -2.00 12.12
N ARG A 81 -1.94 -1.89 11.26
CA ARG A 81 -0.94 -2.94 11.08
C ARG A 81 0.42 -2.33 10.80
N ASN A 82 1.43 -2.87 11.45
CA ASN A 82 2.82 -2.54 11.17
C ASN A 82 3.53 -3.64 10.38
N PHE A 83 4.60 -3.21 9.72
CA PHE A 83 5.49 -4.06 8.95
C PHE A 83 6.93 -3.61 9.19
N LYS A 84 7.84 -4.54 9.12
CA LYS A 84 9.27 -4.26 9.07
C LYS A 84 9.97 -5.19 8.08
N MET A 85 11.01 -4.68 7.47
CA MET A 85 11.95 -5.43 6.65
C MET A 85 13.34 -5.25 7.25
N GLU A 86 13.99 -6.36 7.54
CA GLU A 86 15.31 -6.42 8.17
C GLU A 86 16.26 -7.21 7.28
N ASP A 87 17.54 -6.85 7.31
CA ASP A 87 18.61 -7.64 6.70
C ASP A 87 19.05 -8.79 7.62
N GLU A 88 20.08 -9.55 7.21
CA GLU A 88 20.61 -10.67 7.99
C GLU A 88 21.26 -10.25 9.32
N ALA A 89 21.71 -9.00 9.44
CA ALA A 89 22.24 -8.45 10.67
C ALA A 89 21.13 -7.98 11.64
N GLY A 90 19.88 -7.96 11.19
CA GLY A 90 18.73 -7.46 11.94
C GLY A 90 18.55 -5.94 11.85
N GLU A 91 19.28 -5.28 10.95
CA GLU A 91 19.13 -3.85 10.71
C GLU A 91 17.86 -3.58 9.89
N MET A 92 17.04 -2.64 10.34
CA MET A 92 15.77 -2.29 9.68
C MET A 92 16.02 -1.51 8.39
N THR A 93 15.79 -2.17 7.25
CA THR A 93 15.93 -1.58 5.91
C THR A 93 14.70 -0.78 5.50
N ALA A 94 13.52 -1.20 5.94
CA ALA A 94 12.27 -0.47 5.73
C ALA A 94 11.23 -0.83 6.81
N TRP A 95 10.26 0.06 7.01
CA TRP A 95 9.09 -0.20 7.83
C TRP A 95 7.83 0.43 7.24
N ALA A 96 6.67 -0.03 7.66
CA ALA A 96 5.42 0.56 7.24
C ALA A 96 4.36 0.52 8.33
N ASN A 97 3.45 1.49 8.24
CA ASN A 97 2.17 1.52 8.94
C ASN A 97 1.04 1.52 7.91
N SER A 98 0.01 0.73 8.15
CA SER A 98 -1.15 0.66 7.27
C SER A 98 -2.45 0.76 8.04
N VAL A 99 -3.45 1.33 7.37
CA VAL A 99 -4.82 1.49 7.89
C VAL A 99 -5.77 0.71 6.98
N TRP A 100 -6.54 -0.17 7.59
CA TRP A 100 -7.50 -1.03 6.91
C TRP A 100 -8.91 -0.70 7.36
N VAL A 101 -9.89 -0.83 6.46
CA VAL A 101 -11.32 -0.69 6.75
C VAL A 101 -12.00 -2.04 6.57
N TYR A 102 -12.76 -2.48 7.55
CA TYR A 102 -13.52 -3.72 7.44
C TYR A 102 -14.83 -3.47 6.70
N MET A 103 -15.04 -4.16 5.60
CA MET A 103 -16.13 -3.92 4.67
C MET A 103 -17.05 -5.12 4.56
N ASN A 104 -18.35 -4.88 4.56
CA ASN A 104 -19.32 -5.84 4.04
C ASN A 104 -19.42 -5.65 2.52
N MET A 105 -18.86 -6.56 1.76
CA MET A 105 -18.76 -6.47 0.31
C MET A 105 -20.13 -6.56 -0.38
N LYS A 106 -21.08 -7.34 0.20
CA LYS A 106 -22.45 -7.45 -0.33
C LYS A 106 -23.26 -6.16 -0.19
N LYS A 107 -23.00 -5.40 0.88
CA LYS A 107 -23.71 -4.15 1.18
C LYS A 107 -22.93 -2.91 0.72
N GLY A 108 -21.67 -3.07 0.29
CA GLY A 108 -20.79 -1.97 -0.13
C GLY A 108 -20.53 -0.93 0.97
N ARG A 109 -20.53 -1.33 2.24
CA ARG A 109 -20.36 -0.40 3.37
C ARG A 109 -19.49 -0.96 4.48
N PRO A 110 -18.79 -0.09 5.25
CA PRO A 110 -18.04 -0.52 6.41
C PRO A 110 -18.90 -1.23 7.45
N CYS A 111 -18.33 -2.21 8.13
CA CYS A 111 -18.93 -2.93 9.25
C CYS A 111 -17.86 -3.25 10.31
N ARG A 112 -18.29 -3.68 11.48
CA ARG A 112 -17.36 -4.11 12.53
C ARG A 112 -16.94 -5.55 12.30
N PRO A 113 -15.65 -5.88 12.48
CA PRO A 113 -15.19 -7.27 12.51
C PRO A 113 -15.79 -8.02 13.69
N ALA A 114 -15.87 -9.33 13.58
CA ALA A 114 -16.23 -10.18 14.69
C ALA A 114 -15.12 -10.18 15.77
N LYS A 115 -15.49 -10.37 17.03
CA LYS A 115 -14.53 -10.36 18.13
C LYS A 115 -13.48 -11.46 17.99
N GLU A 116 -13.91 -12.64 17.56
CA GLU A 116 -13.09 -13.81 17.32
C GLU A 116 -12.03 -13.55 16.23
N GLU A 117 -12.39 -12.79 15.20
CA GLU A 117 -11.46 -12.38 14.13
C GLU A 117 -10.39 -11.43 14.68
N VAL A 118 -10.79 -10.41 15.44
CA VAL A 118 -9.85 -9.48 16.08
C VAL A 118 -8.89 -10.21 17.02
N GLU A 119 -9.41 -11.15 17.84
CA GLU A 119 -8.60 -11.95 18.77
C GLU A 119 -7.61 -12.88 18.05
N ALA A 120 -7.99 -13.40 16.87
CA ALA A 120 -7.12 -14.27 16.07
C ALA A 120 -5.86 -13.52 15.57
N TYR A 121 -5.95 -12.23 15.27
CA TYR A 121 -4.81 -11.40 14.87
C TYR A 121 -3.82 -11.12 16.01
N ARG A 122 -4.19 -11.31 17.28
CA ARG A 122 -3.34 -11.09 18.48
C ARG A 122 -2.59 -9.76 18.41
N PRO A 123 -3.29 -8.62 18.53
CA PRO A 123 -2.64 -7.31 18.38
C PRO A 123 -1.44 -7.14 19.34
N GLU A 124 -0.36 -6.55 18.82
CA GLU A 124 0.87 -6.29 19.55
C GLU A 124 1.18 -4.78 19.59
N ALA A 125 2.14 -4.36 20.40
CA ALA A 125 2.55 -2.96 20.47
C ALA A 125 3.01 -2.44 19.10
N PRO A 126 2.65 -1.20 18.73
CA PRO A 126 3.12 -0.61 17.48
C PRO A 126 4.63 -0.36 17.52
N LEU A 127 5.23 -0.16 16.33
CA LEU A 127 6.61 0.34 16.23
C LEU A 127 6.75 1.67 16.99
N ASP A 128 7.87 1.83 17.67
CA ASP A 128 8.22 3.08 18.35
C ASP A 128 8.81 4.10 17.34
N VAL A 129 7.94 4.62 16.49
CA VAL A 129 8.26 5.58 15.43
C VAL A 129 7.15 6.61 15.27
N GLU A 130 7.43 7.72 14.61
CA GLU A 130 6.41 8.73 14.31
C GLU A 130 5.55 8.29 13.13
N PHE A 131 4.24 8.14 13.36
CA PHE A 131 3.27 7.85 12.32
C PHE A 131 2.70 9.12 11.72
N ALA A 132 2.76 9.22 10.39
CA ALA A 132 2.11 10.31 9.67
C ALA A 132 0.58 10.19 9.72
N PRO A 133 -0.16 11.32 9.68
CA PRO A 133 -1.62 11.30 9.57
C PRO A 133 -2.09 10.52 8.34
N ARG A 134 -3.20 9.77 8.46
CA ARG A 134 -3.74 9.00 7.33
C ARG A 134 -4.02 9.87 6.10
N LYS A 135 -4.61 11.06 6.31
CA LYS A 135 -4.98 11.96 5.23
C LYS A 135 -3.77 12.68 4.66
N ILE A 136 -3.63 12.64 3.33
CA ILE A 136 -2.67 13.46 2.58
C ILE A 136 -3.33 14.80 2.26
N VAL A 137 -2.66 15.89 2.61
CA VAL A 137 -3.14 17.24 2.31
C VAL A 137 -2.67 17.61 0.91
N LEU A 138 -3.59 17.78 -0.02
CA LEU A 138 -3.31 18.21 -1.37
C LEU A 138 -2.95 19.69 -1.41
N PRO A 139 -2.02 20.10 -2.29
CA PRO A 139 -1.79 21.51 -2.60
C PRO A 139 -3.01 22.10 -3.34
N LYS A 140 -3.06 23.43 -3.43
CA LYS A 140 -4.19 24.13 -4.09
C LYS A 140 -4.23 23.92 -5.59
N GLU A 141 -3.07 23.77 -6.20
CA GLU A 141 -2.93 23.61 -7.64
C GLU A 141 -2.21 22.30 -7.92
N LEU A 142 -2.72 21.57 -8.90
CA LEU A 142 -2.16 20.33 -9.43
C LEU A 142 -2.09 20.49 -10.95
N GLU A 143 -1.00 20.04 -11.55
CA GLU A 143 -0.82 19.97 -12.99
C GLU A 143 -1.37 18.67 -13.54
N ASP A 144 -2.10 18.71 -14.65
CA ASP A 144 -2.61 17.52 -15.33
C ASP A 144 -1.46 16.78 -16.03
N GLY A 145 -1.39 15.47 -15.85
CA GLY A 145 -0.47 14.58 -16.54
C GLY A 145 -1.13 13.87 -17.74
N GLU A 146 -0.34 13.11 -18.50
CA GLU A 146 -0.84 12.31 -19.61
C GLU A 146 -1.69 11.14 -19.07
N SER A 147 -2.91 10.99 -19.62
CA SER A 147 -3.80 9.91 -19.23
C SER A 147 -3.38 8.56 -19.83
N PHE A 148 -3.64 7.46 -19.13
CA PHE A 148 -3.31 6.12 -19.57
C PHE A 148 -4.35 5.09 -19.13
N PRO A 149 -4.53 3.99 -19.90
CA PRO A 149 -5.48 2.95 -19.55
C PRO A 149 -4.95 1.99 -18.50
N VAL A 150 -5.83 1.47 -17.65
CA VAL A 150 -5.57 0.32 -16.80
C VAL A 150 -5.32 -0.92 -17.66
N ARG A 151 -4.22 -1.63 -17.40
CA ARG A 151 -3.77 -2.79 -18.17
C ARG A 151 -3.97 -4.09 -17.38
N ARG A 152 -4.09 -5.20 -18.11
CA ARG A 152 -4.37 -6.54 -17.55
C ARG A 152 -3.41 -6.98 -16.46
N HIS A 153 -2.11 -6.70 -16.58
CA HIS A 153 -1.11 -7.12 -15.59
C HIS A 153 -1.20 -6.34 -14.26
N GLN A 154 -1.99 -5.27 -14.22
CA GLN A 154 -2.21 -4.45 -13.03
C GLN A 154 -3.37 -4.96 -12.17
N ILE A 155 -4.16 -5.93 -12.68
CA ILE A 155 -5.37 -6.46 -12.04
C ILE A 155 -5.02 -7.63 -11.13
N ASP A 156 -5.53 -7.57 -9.90
CA ASP A 156 -5.38 -8.62 -8.90
C ASP A 156 -6.49 -9.69 -8.94
N THR A 157 -6.48 -10.60 -7.98
CA THR A 157 -7.45 -11.70 -7.84
C THR A 157 -8.87 -11.25 -7.50
N ASN A 158 -9.07 -9.97 -7.17
CA ASN A 158 -10.37 -9.37 -6.89
C ASN A 158 -10.93 -8.60 -8.09
N GLU A 159 -10.27 -8.71 -9.26
CA GLU A 159 -10.62 -7.98 -10.50
C GLU A 159 -10.46 -6.46 -10.38
N HIS A 160 -9.64 -5.99 -9.44
CA HIS A 160 -9.30 -4.59 -9.23
C HIS A 160 -7.81 -4.34 -9.50
N VAL A 161 -7.47 -3.08 -9.74
CA VAL A 161 -6.07 -2.67 -9.76
C VAL A 161 -5.44 -2.96 -8.39
N ASN A 162 -4.34 -3.74 -8.39
CA ASN A 162 -3.59 -4.06 -7.18
C ASN A 162 -3.05 -2.79 -6.51
N ASN A 163 -3.09 -2.73 -5.19
CA ASN A 163 -2.68 -1.54 -4.42
C ASN A 163 -1.26 -1.05 -4.76
N CYS A 164 -0.33 -1.98 -4.98
CA CYS A 164 1.04 -1.66 -5.40
C CYS A 164 1.10 -0.98 -6.77
N GLN A 165 0.18 -1.28 -7.68
CA GLN A 165 0.16 -0.72 -9.03
C GLN A 165 -0.15 0.78 -9.03
N TYR A 166 -0.91 1.29 -8.08
CA TYR A 166 -1.11 2.75 -7.96
C TYR A 166 0.19 3.46 -7.60
N ILE A 167 1.07 2.84 -6.81
CA ILE A 167 2.41 3.37 -6.51
C ILE A 167 3.27 3.36 -7.78
N GLN A 168 3.24 2.26 -8.55
CA GLN A 168 3.95 2.19 -9.82
C GLN A 168 3.44 3.25 -10.82
N MET A 169 2.13 3.40 -10.99
CA MET A 169 1.52 4.45 -11.82
C MET A 169 1.97 5.84 -11.40
N ALA A 170 2.05 6.10 -10.09
CA ALA A 170 2.53 7.38 -9.59
C ALA A 170 4.03 7.59 -9.86
N ILE A 171 4.86 6.55 -9.76
CA ILE A 171 6.28 6.61 -10.15
C ILE A 171 6.41 6.89 -11.65
N ASP A 172 5.57 6.28 -12.49
CA ASP A 172 5.60 6.51 -13.94
C ASP A 172 5.27 7.98 -14.29
N VAL A 173 4.49 8.67 -13.45
CA VAL A 173 4.20 10.12 -13.58
C VAL A 173 5.36 10.99 -13.06
N VAL A 174 6.04 10.58 -11.99
CA VAL A 174 7.19 11.29 -11.37
C VAL A 174 8.37 10.33 -11.18
N PRO A 175 9.10 9.97 -12.26
CA PRO A 175 10.10 8.89 -12.23
C PRO A 175 11.24 9.11 -11.23
N GLU A 176 11.60 10.35 -10.93
CA GLU A 176 12.62 10.69 -9.95
C GLU A 176 12.27 10.21 -8.52
N CYS A 177 11.01 9.79 -8.26
CA CYS A 177 10.56 9.27 -6.97
C CYS A 177 10.75 7.75 -6.80
N GLU A 178 11.33 7.05 -7.76
CA GLU A 178 11.54 5.59 -7.68
C GLU A 178 12.36 5.15 -6.45
N ARG A 179 13.16 6.06 -5.87
CA ARG A 179 13.99 5.87 -4.67
C ARG A 179 13.60 6.75 -3.50
N ALA A 180 12.32 7.12 -3.40
CA ALA A 180 11.83 7.91 -2.30
C ALA A 180 12.18 7.30 -0.93
N GLY A 181 12.49 8.15 0.05
CA GLY A 181 12.75 7.76 1.43
C GLY A 181 11.47 7.50 2.20
N GLN A 182 10.37 8.17 1.85
CA GLN A 182 9.05 7.90 2.42
C GLN A 182 7.99 7.98 1.33
N ILE A 183 7.04 7.07 1.40
CA ILE A 183 5.86 7.03 0.56
C ILE A 183 4.62 6.98 1.45
N ARG A 184 3.61 7.81 1.12
CA ARG A 184 2.28 7.71 1.71
C ARG A 184 1.26 7.51 0.61
N VAL A 185 0.28 6.67 0.86
CA VAL A 185 -0.81 6.41 -0.08
C VAL A 185 -2.14 6.49 0.65
N GLU A 186 -3.11 7.19 0.07
CA GLU A 186 -4.52 7.08 0.41
C GLU A 186 -5.28 6.43 -0.74
N TYR A 187 -5.94 5.30 -0.49
CA TYR A 187 -6.83 4.65 -1.44
C TYR A 187 -8.27 5.14 -1.21
N LYS A 188 -8.95 5.54 -2.28
CA LYS A 188 -10.32 6.11 -2.23
C LYS A 188 -11.36 5.18 -2.86
N LYS A 189 -11.05 4.66 -4.03
CA LYS A 189 -11.87 3.67 -4.74
C LYS A 189 -10.97 2.77 -5.59
N SER A 190 -11.47 1.62 -5.99
CA SER A 190 -10.74 0.71 -6.87
C SER A 190 -11.00 1.05 -8.34
N ALA A 191 -9.93 1.07 -9.15
CA ALA A 191 -10.04 1.05 -10.60
C ALA A 191 -10.15 -0.40 -11.08
N VAL A 192 -10.74 -0.58 -12.25
CA VAL A 192 -10.94 -1.89 -12.90
C VAL A 192 -10.33 -1.91 -14.30
N MET A 193 -10.31 -3.09 -14.90
CA MET A 193 -9.83 -3.25 -16.26
C MET A 193 -10.61 -2.37 -17.24
N GLY A 194 -9.89 -1.58 -18.02
CA GLY A 194 -10.46 -0.67 -19.03
C GLY A 194 -10.74 0.75 -18.55
N ASP A 195 -10.61 1.02 -17.24
CA ASP A 195 -10.64 2.40 -16.75
C ASP A 195 -9.45 3.20 -17.35
N ILE A 196 -9.65 4.51 -17.50
CA ILE A 196 -8.60 5.45 -17.87
C ILE A 196 -8.21 6.24 -16.62
N ILE A 197 -6.92 6.28 -16.35
CA ILE A 197 -6.35 7.06 -15.25
C ILE A 197 -5.97 8.44 -15.78
N TYR A 198 -6.42 9.48 -15.10
CA TYR A 198 -6.09 10.87 -15.34
C TYR A 198 -5.24 11.37 -14.16
N PRO A 199 -3.90 11.30 -14.28
CA PRO A 199 -3.03 11.72 -13.20
C PRO A 199 -3.00 13.25 -13.09
N LYS A 200 -2.90 13.73 -11.85
CA LYS A 200 -2.58 15.12 -11.51
C LYS A 200 -1.41 15.11 -10.56
N MET A 201 -0.50 16.05 -10.73
CA MET A 201 0.71 16.09 -9.92
C MET A 201 1.03 17.47 -9.38
N ALA A 202 1.75 17.52 -8.27
CA ALA A 202 2.38 18.70 -7.74
C ALA A 202 3.77 18.37 -7.23
N VAL A 203 4.72 19.26 -7.54
CA VAL A 203 6.10 19.20 -7.06
C VAL A 203 6.32 20.36 -6.10
N GLU A 204 6.51 20.02 -4.81
CA GLU A 204 6.86 20.96 -3.76
C GLU A 204 8.31 20.69 -3.30
N GLU A 205 8.92 21.62 -2.59
CA GLU A 205 10.33 21.53 -2.18
C GLU A 205 10.68 20.24 -1.43
N GLN A 206 9.77 19.72 -0.60
CA GLN A 206 10.02 18.57 0.26
C GLN A 206 9.20 17.33 -0.08
N ARG A 207 8.28 17.43 -1.06
CA ARG A 207 7.43 16.31 -1.44
C ARG A 207 6.89 16.45 -2.85
N LYS A 208 6.63 15.31 -3.47
CA LYS A 208 5.87 15.21 -4.72
C LYS A 208 4.59 14.45 -4.47
N ILE A 209 3.51 14.91 -5.07
CA ILE A 209 2.19 14.34 -4.89
C ILE A 209 1.62 13.99 -6.26
N VAL A 210 1.08 12.78 -6.36
CA VAL A 210 0.34 12.33 -7.54
C VAL A 210 -1.06 11.90 -7.10
N GLU A 211 -2.08 12.50 -7.71
CA GLU A 211 -3.47 12.10 -7.57
C GLU A 211 -3.90 11.37 -8.83
N LEU A 212 -4.28 10.10 -8.71
CA LEU A 212 -4.71 9.26 -9.82
C LEU A 212 -6.24 9.27 -9.88
N CYS A 213 -6.83 9.94 -10.87
CA CYS A 213 -8.26 10.20 -10.95
C CYS A 213 -8.96 9.46 -12.09
N ASP A 214 -10.29 9.41 -12.02
CA ASP A 214 -11.16 9.09 -13.15
C ASP A 214 -11.43 10.32 -14.03
N ALA A 215 -12.23 10.17 -15.08
CA ALA A 215 -12.57 11.24 -16.03
C ALA A 215 -13.35 12.38 -15.38
N GLU A 216 -14.08 12.13 -14.29
CA GLU A 216 -14.82 13.13 -13.53
C GLU A 216 -13.95 13.83 -12.47
N GLY A 217 -12.68 13.45 -12.34
CA GLY A 217 -11.74 14.00 -11.37
C GLY A 217 -11.87 13.40 -9.96
N ASN A 218 -12.59 12.27 -9.80
CA ASN A 218 -12.63 11.60 -8.50
C ASN A 218 -11.41 10.70 -8.33
N PRO A 219 -10.67 10.80 -7.23
CA PRO A 219 -9.45 10.04 -7.07
C PRO A 219 -9.69 8.55 -6.83
N TYR A 220 -8.90 7.70 -7.46
CA TYR A 220 -8.68 6.32 -7.09
C TYR A 220 -7.69 6.23 -5.93
N ALA A 221 -6.57 6.94 -6.05
CA ALA A 221 -5.53 7.00 -5.03
C ALA A 221 -4.81 8.35 -5.05
N VAL A 222 -4.27 8.73 -3.90
CA VAL A 222 -3.34 9.85 -3.74
C VAL A 222 -2.03 9.27 -3.22
N VAL A 223 -0.92 9.57 -3.89
CA VAL A 223 0.42 9.12 -3.52
C VAL A 223 1.31 10.32 -3.23
N GLU A 224 1.92 10.35 -2.07
CA GLU A 224 2.91 11.35 -1.67
C GLU A 224 4.27 10.68 -1.54
N PHE A 225 5.27 11.26 -2.17
CA PHE A 225 6.67 10.89 -2.06
C PHE A 225 7.46 11.96 -1.33
N LYS A 226 8.37 11.55 -0.45
CA LYS A 226 9.38 12.41 0.16
C LYS A 226 10.76 11.83 -0.08
N GLU A 227 11.69 12.67 -0.43
CA GLU A 227 13.10 12.31 -0.51
C GLU A 227 13.67 11.98 0.88
N LYS A 228 14.86 11.40 0.93
CA LYS A 228 15.58 11.14 2.18
C LYS A 228 16.13 12.41 2.77
#